data_546939c8af1ae2ce88ae155c6c19cc67
#
_entry.id   546939c8af1ae2ce88ae155c6c19cc67
#
_cell.length_a   1.000
_cell.length_b   1.000
_cell.length_c   1.000
_cell.angle_alpha   90.00
_cell.angle_beta   90.00
_cell.angle_gamma   90.00
#
_symmetry.space_group_name_H-M   'P 1'
#
loop_
_entity.id
_entity.type
_entity.pdbx_description
1 polymer ?
#
loop_
_entity_poly.entity_id
_entity_poly.type
_entity_poly.pdbx_seq_one_letter_code
_entity_poly.pdbx_strand_id
1 'polypeptide(L)'
;MIDVLITARSGSKRVPQKNIKKLCGKPLIYWTIEAAKTSNSVKNIFVSTDSSQIAKIAEDYGAIVPRLRNASLAEDNSSSLETVLDFKEYFENGEILLLQPTSPLRLSSHIDDLVKLVNDNCYEQCVAVREITKFILFAKLHHDSNKKVFIPNGSMYYSKIDFLERERTFFSKSSNLYIMDDFHSIDIDTFDEWNIAEACLQKLVMEGKVL
;
A
#
# COMPACT_ATOMS: atom_id res chain seq x y z
N MET A 1 -7.98 4.78 -15.83
CA MET A 1 -8.21 3.90 -14.64
C MET A 1 -7.03 2.95 -14.55
N ILE A 2 -6.58 2.64 -13.33
CA ILE A 2 -5.36 1.87 -13.06
C ILE A 2 -5.69 0.50 -12.45
N ASP A 3 -4.85 -0.51 -12.72
CA ASP A 3 -4.90 -1.79 -12.03
C ASP A 3 -4.20 -1.69 -10.68
N VAL A 4 -4.78 -2.32 -9.65
CA VAL A 4 -4.26 -2.38 -8.29
C VAL A 4 -3.77 -3.79 -7.99
N LEU A 5 -2.59 -3.92 -7.37
CA LEU A 5 -2.13 -5.15 -6.75
C LEU A 5 -2.03 -5.00 -5.25
N ILE A 6 -2.67 -5.90 -4.50
CA ILE A 6 -2.56 -6.02 -3.06
C ILE A 6 -1.72 -7.26 -2.74
N THR A 7 -0.62 -7.10 -2.00
CA THR A 7 0.24 -8.22 -1.61
C THR A 7 -0.06 -8.67 -0.18
N ALA A 8 -0.56 -9.90 -0.01
CA ALA A 8 -1.02 -10.42 1.27
C ALA A 8 -0.52 -11.85 1.50
N ARG A 9 0.70 -12.00 2.05
CA ARG A 9 1.25 -13.32 2.40
C ARG A 9 0.68 -13.87 3.70
N SER A 10 0.71 -15.21 3.88
CA SER A 10 0.25 -15.89 5.10
C SER A 10 1.22 -15.73 6.28
N GLY A 11 2.52 -15.67 6.02
CA GLY A 11 3.62 -15.76 6.98
C GLY A 11 3.89 -14.49 7.79
N SER A 12 2.90 -13.92 8.47
CA SER A 12 3.10 -12.74 9.33
C SER A 12 3.62 -13.15 10.71
N LYS A 13 4.87 -12.75 11.05
CA LYS A 13 5.53 -13.17 12.30
C LYS A 13 5.19 -12.31 13.51
N ARG A 14 5.24 -10.98 13.39
CA ARG A 14 5.02 -10.03 14.50
C ARG A 14 3.55 -9.93 14.91
N VAL A 15 2.64 -10.01 13.94
CA VAL A 15 1.18 -10.11 14.16
C VAL A 15 0.70 -11.36 13.42
N PRO A 16 0.47 -12.50 14.09
CA PRO A 16 0.07 -13.75 13.44
C PRO A 16 -1.22 -13.57 12.62
N GLN A 17 -1.23 -14.14 11.41
CA GLN A 17 -2.35 -14.07 10.46
C GLN A 17 -2.81 -12.61 10.18
N LYS A 18 -1.89 -11.64 10.20
CA LYS A 18 -2.15 -10.21 10.13
C LYS A 18 -3.21 -9.83 9.09
N ASN A 19 -3.09 -10.33 7.86
CA ASN A 19 -3.96 -9.94 6.74
C ASN A 19 -5.42 -10.33 6.91
N ILE A 20 -5.72 -11.37 7.69
CA ILE A 20 -7.09 -11.86 7.95
C ILE A 20 -7.56 -11.63 9.38
N LYS A 21 -6.68 -11.14 10.26
CA LYS A 21 -7.05 -10.74 11.62
C LYS A 21 -8.04 -9.57 11.55
N LYS A 22 -9.07 -9.60 12.41
CA LYS A 22 -10.11 -8.58 12.42
C LYS A 22 -9.63 -7.29 13.05
N LEU A 23 -9.68 -6.20 12.29
CA LEU A 23 -9.53 -4.82 12.71
C LEU A 23 -10.88 -4.13 12.55
N CYS A 24 -11.45 -3.56 13.62
CA CYS A 24 -12.82 -3.00 13.61
C CYS A 24 -13.86 -3.95 13.00
N GLY A 25 -13.79 -5.25 13.36
CA GLY A 25 -14.78 -6.27 12.95
C GLY A 25 -14.58 -6.86 11.55
N LYS A 26 -13.72 -6.30 10.70
CA LYS A 26 -13.41 -6.78 9.34
C LYS A 26 -11.98 -7.29 9.24
N PRO A 27 -11.64 -8.27 8.36
CA PRO A 27 -10.26 -8.66 8.09
C PRO A 27 -9.41 -7.47 7.67
N LEU A 28 -8.13 -7.41 8.07
CA LEU A 28 -7.25 -6.28 7.74
C LEU A 28 -7.23 -5.97 6.23
N ILE A 29 -7.13 -7.00 5.39
CA ILE A 29 -7.11 -6.87 3.93
C ILE A 29 -8.37 -6.20 3.35
N TYR A 30 -9.52 -6.35 4.03
CA TYR A 30 -10.79 -5.73 3.64
C TYR A 30 -10.65 -4.21 3.45
N TRP A 31 -10.00 -3.52 4.39
CA TRP A 31 -9.88 -2.07 4.37
C TRP A 31 -9.14 -1.56 3.14
N THR A 32 -8.14 -2.33 2.67
CA THR A 32 -7.41 -1.99 1.44
C THR A 32 -8.22 -2.30 0.20
N ILE A 33 -8.94 -3.43 0.17
CA ILE A 33 -9.83 -3.76 -0.94
C ILE A 33 -10.94 -2.72 -1.05
N GLU A 34 -11.56 -2.34 0.07
CA GLU A 34 -12.66 -1.38 0.09
C GLU A 34 -12.21 0.01 -0.37
N ALA A 35 -11.05 0.49 0.10
CA ALA A 35 -10.48 1.75 -0.38
C ALA A 35 -10.20 1.73 -1.90
N ALA A 36 -9.72 0.63 -2.44
CA ALA A 36 -9.52 0.46 -3.88
C ALA A 36 -10.84 0.40 -4.65
N LYS A 37 -11.83 -0.35 -4.13
CA LYS A 37 -13.15 -0.55 -4.75
C LYS A 37 -13.98 0.73 -4.82
N THR A 38 -13.84 1.60 -3.84
CA THR A 38 -14.57 2.87 -3.77
C THR A 38 -13.83 4.04 -4.45
N SER A 39 -12.62 3.82 -4.97
CA SER A 39 -11.88 4.77 -5.80
C SER A 39 -12.44 4.83 -7.22
N ASN A 40 -12.55 6.05 -7.76
CA ASN A 40 -12.97 6.29 -9.15
C ASN A 40 -11.85 6.00 -10.17
N SER A 41 -10.62 5.86 -9.70
CA SER A 41 -9.44 5.69 -10.55
C SER A 41 -9.06 4.23 -10.76
N VAL A 42 -9.62 3.29 -9.97
CA VAL A 42 -9.27 1.86 -10.01
C VAL A 42 -10.13 1.12 -11.03
N LYS A 43 -9.49 0.23 -11.81
CA LYS A 43 -10.15 -0.66 -12.79
C LYS A 43 -10.32 -2.07 -12.22
N ASN A 44 -9.21 -2.73 -11.93
CA ASN A 44 -9.20 -4.08 -11.39
C ASN A 44 -8.42 -4.11 -10.07
N ILE A 45 -8.83 -4.99 -9.16
CA ILE A 45 -8.18 -5.19 -7.86
C ILE A 45 -7.68 -6.63 -7.82
N PHE A 46 -6.38 -6.79 -8.00
CA PHE A 46 -5.72 -8.09 -7.90
C PHE A 46 -5.16 -8.30 -6.49
N VAL A 47 -5.22 -9.54 -6.00
CA VAL A 47 -4.57 -9.93 -4.75
C VAL A 47 -3.58 -11.06 -5.03
N SER A 48 -2.32 -10.84 -4.65
CA SER A 48 -1.27 -11.84 -4.67
C SER A 48 -1.09 -12.42 -3.27
N THR A 49 -1.38 -13.71 -3.11
CA THR A 49 -1.26 -14.45 -1.84
C THR A 49 -0.84 -15.89 -2.06
N ASP A 50 -0.13 -16.46 -1.09
CA ASP A 50 0.25 -17.87 -0.98
C ASP A 50 -0.80 -18.73 -0.24
N SER A 51 -1.86 -18.11 0.27
CA SER A 51 -2.87 -18.74 1.12
C SER A 51 -4.23 -18.81 0.43
N SER A 52 -4.79 -20.00 0.30
CA SER A 52 -6.16 -20.21 -0.20
C SER A 52 -7.22 -19.56 0.70
N GLN A 53 -6.95 -19.46 2.01
CA GLN A 53 -7.85 -18.78 2.94
C GLN A 53 -7.87 -17.26 2.69
N ILE A 54 -6.70 -16.64 2.49
CA ILE A 54 -6.61 -15.20 2.16
C ILE A 54 -7.25 -14.96 0.79
N ALA A 55 -6.98 -15.84 -0.18
CA ALA A 55 -7.55 -15.75 -1.53
C ALA A 55 -9.08 -15.72 -1.46
N LYS A 56 -9.69 -16.70 -0.78
CA LYS A 56 -11.15 -16.78 -0.63
C LYS A 56 -11.73 -15.51 0.03
N ILE A 57 -11.10 -15.02 1.10
CA ILE A 57 -11.53 -13.79 1.77
C ILE A 57 -11.45 -12.59 0.83
N ALA A 58 -10.36 -12.47 0.06
CA ALA A 58 -10.19 -11.37 -0.90
C ALA A 58 -11.28 -11.41 -1.99
N GLU A 59 -11.57 -12.58 -2.54
CA GLU A 59 -12.62 -12.80 -3.55
C GLU A 59 -14.02 -12.50 -2.98
N ASP A 60 -14.31 -12.90 -1.73
CA ASP A 60 -15.58 -12.61 -1.06
C ASP A 60 -15.82 -11.07 -0.90
N TYR A 61 -14.76 -10.26 -0.91
CA TYR A 61 -14.83 -8.79 -0.90
C TYR A 61 -14.68 -8.14 -2.29
N GLY A 62 -14.57 -8.94 -3.36
CA GLY A 62 -14.62 -8.47 -4.74
C GLY A 62 -13.27 -8.25 -5.41
N ALA A 63 -12.17 -8.73 -4.82
CA ALA A 63 -10.87 -8.76 -5.49
C ALA A 63 -10.72 -9.99 -6.39
N ILE A 64 -9.79 -9.93 -7.33
CA ILE A 64 -9.45 -11.00 -8.25
C ILE A 64 -8.16 -11.69 -7.76
N VAL A 65 -8.19 -13.02 -7.59
CA VAL A 65 -7.02 -13.84 -7.28
C VAL A 65 -6.76 -14.80 -8.44
N PRO A 66 -6.00 -14.39 -9.47
CA PRO A 66 -5.83 -15.20 -10.69
C PRO A 66 -5.17 -16.56 -10.40
N ARG A 67 -4.26 -16.60 -9.44
CA ARG A 67 -3.56 -17.78 -8.97
C ARG A 67 -2.94 -17.57 -7.59
N LEU A 68 -2.63 -18.65 -6.91
CA LEU A 68 -1.81 -18.57 -5.69
C LEU A 68 -0.36 -18.22 -6.05
N ARG A 69 0.24 -17.36 -5.21
CA ARG A 69 1.64 -16.97 -5.31
C ARG A 69 2.54 -18.16 -5.06
N ASN A 70 3.63 -18.28 -5.81
CA ASN A 70 4.66 -19.28 -5.54
C ASN A 70 5.25 -19.07 -4.13
N ALA A 71 5.49 -20.16 -3.40
CA ALA A 71 6.01 -20.12 -2.04
C ALA A 71 7.36 -19.37 -1.95
N SER A 72 8.20 -19.46 -2.98
CA SER A 72 9.48 -18.73 -3.05
C SER A 72 9.32 -17.19 -3.05
N LEU A 73 8.16 -16.68 -3.50
CA LEU A 73 7.83 -15.25 -3.48
C LEU A 73 7.07 -14.83 -2.22
N ALA A 74 6.81 -15.76 -1.29
CA ALA A 74 6.13 -15.51 -0.03
C ALA A 74 7.08 -15.55 1.18
N GLU A 75 8.37 -15.77 0.97
CA GLU A 75 9.40 -15.77 2.00
C GLU A 75 9.63 -14.36 2.58
N ASP A 76 10.27 -14.28 3.77
CA ASP A 76 10.53 -12.99 4.44
C ASP A 76 11.41 -12.05 3.63
N ASN A 77 12.32 -12.59 2.83
CA ASN A 77 13.26 -11.85 1.99
C ASN A 77 12.71 -11.55 0.58
N SER A 78 11.51 -12.05 0.25
CA SER A 78 10.91 -11.80 -1.05
C SER A 78 10.48 -10.34 -1.15
N SER A 79 10.95 -9.66 -2.20
CA SER A 79 10.60 -8.25 -2.42
C SER A 79 9.20 -8.10 -3.01
N SER A 80 8.54 -6.99 -2.68
CA SER A 80 7.28 -6.61 -3.34
C SER A 80 7.47 -6.41 -4.85
N LEU A 81 8.68 -6.03 -5.28
CA LEU A 81 9.04 -5.89 -6.68
C LEU A 81 8.90 -7.21 -7.44
N GLU A 82 9.50 -8.29 -6.92
CA GLU A 82 9.39 -9.61 -7.56
C GLU A 82 7.92 -10.07 -7.65
N THR A 83 7.14 -9.77 -6.63
CA THR A 83 5.70 -10.09 -6.64
C THR A 83 4.95 -9.30 -7.71
N VAL A 84 5.26 -8.02 -7.91
CA VAL A 84 4.64 -7.19 -8.96
C VAL A 84 5.04 -7.69 -10.34
N LEU A 85 6.32 -7.99 -10.56
CA LEU A 85 6.82 -8.49 -11.86
C LEU A 85 6.27 -9.88 -12.20
N ASP A 86 6.03 -10.74 -11.19
CA ASP A 86 5.39 -12.03 -11.34
C ASP A 86 3.90 -11.93 -11.79
N PHE A 87 3.26 -10.78 -11.47
CA PHE A 87 1.86 -10.49 -11.82
C PHE A 87 1.70 -9.59 -13.06
N LYS A 88 2.79 -9.17 -13.71
CA LYS A 88 2.76 -8.16 -14.78
C LYS A 88 1.86 -8.52 -15.97
N GLU A 89 1.68 -9.80 -16.26
CA GLU A 89 0.81 -10.30 -17.34
C GLU A 89 -0.67 -9.97 -17.16
N TYR A 90 -1.11 -9.65 -15.92
CA TYR A 90 -2.49 -9.29 -15.61
C TYR A 90 -2.77 -7.80 -15.72
N PHE A 91 -1.74 -6.95 -15.90
CA PHE A 91 -1.91 -5.50 -15.94
C PHE A 91 -2.06 -5.00 -17.39
N GLU A 92 -3.24 -4.45 -17.69
CA GLU A 92 -3.59 -4.15 -19.09
C GLU A 92 -2.81 -2.98 -19.69
N ASN A 93 -2.45 -1.96 -18.88
CA ASN A 93 -1.83 -0.72 -19.38
C ASN A 93 -0.32 -0.63 -19.11
N GLY A 94 0.30 -1.70 -18.65
CA GLY A 94 1.73 -1.69 -18.32
C GLY A 94 2.08 -0.77 -17.13
N GLU A 95 1.10 -0.47 -16.27
CA GLU A 95 1.25 0.33 -15.05
C GLU A 95 0.47 -0.28 -13.90
N ILE A 96 0.95 -0.07 -12.68
CA ILE A 96 0.41 -0.69 -11.47
C ILE A 96 0.41 0.26 -10.28
N LEU A 97 -0.59 0.16 -9.45
CA LEU A 97 -0.61 0.71 -8.11
C LEU A 97 -0.55 -0.43 -7.08
N LEU A 98 0.62 -0.59 -6.45
CA LEU A 98 0.78 -1.54 -5.36
C LEU A 98 0.24 -0.92 -4.06
N LEU A 99 -0.64 -1.65 -3.38
CA LEU A 99 -1.21 -1.29 -2.09
C LEU A 99 -0.86 -2.35 -1.05
N GLN A 100 -0.43 -1.92 0.14
CA GLN A 100 -0.17 -2.86 1.24
C GLN A 100 -1.36 -2.88 2.22
N PRO A 101 -1.80 -4.07 2.68
CA PRO A 101 -2.87 -4.20 3.66
C PRO A 101 -2.56 -3.56 5.01
N THR A 102 -1.28 -3.39 5.31
CA THR A 102 -0.78 -2.84 6.58
C THR A 102 -1.07 -1.35 6.78
N SER A 103 -1.54 -0.66 5.74
CA SER A 103 -1.95 0.75 5.79
C SER A 103 -3.49 0.90 5.68
N PRO A 104 -4.26 0.48 6.71
CA PRO A 104 -5.72 0.41 6.66
C PRO A 104 -6.43 1.77 6.69
N LEU A 105 -5.72 2.85 7.01
CA LEU A 105 -6.27 4.20 7.10
C LEU A 105 -6.20 4.96 5.76
N ARG A 106 -5.68 4.33 4.71
CA ARG A 106 -5.73 4.86 3.35
C ARG A 106 -7.17 4.95 2.87
N LEU A 107 -7.58 6.14 2.40
CA LEU A 107 -8.89 6.39 1.81
C LEU A 107 -8.84 6.22 0.29
N SER A 108 -10.01 6.03 -0.34
CA SER A 108 -10.15 6.05 -1.81
C SER A 108 -9.70 7.37 -2.42
N SER A 109 -9.96 8.49 -1.75
CA SER A 109 -9.50 9.81 -2.20
C SER A 109 -7.99 9.91 -2.33
N HIS A 110 -7.21 9.27 -1.45
CA HIS A 110 -5.75 9.24 -1.57
C HIS A 110 -5.30 8.48 -2.83
N ILE A 111 -6.03 7.43 -3.22
CA ILE A 111 -5.77 6.69 -4.46
C ILE A 111 -6.07 7.59 -5.65
N ASP A 112 -7.24 8.25 -5.66
CA ASP A 112 -7.65 9.14 -6.74
C ASP A 112 -6.69 10.33 -6.90
N ASP A 113 -6.26 10.93 -5.79
CA ASP A 113 -5.31 12.05 -5.78
C ASP A 113 -3.93 11.65 -6.30
N LEU A 114 -3.42 10.46 -5.89
CA LEU A 114 -2.14 9.95 -6.39
C LEU A 114 -2.21 9.66 -7.89
N VAL A 115 -3.26 8.99 -8.36
CA VAL A 115 -3.43 8.68 -9.79
C VAL A 115 -3.57 9.96 -10.61
N LYS A 116 -4.28 10.96 -10.11
CA LYS A 116 -4.37 12.28 -10.74
C LYS A 116 -2.99 12.95 -10.82
N LEU A 117 -2.24 12.98 -9.71
CA LEU A 117 -0.88 13.55 -9.66
C LEU A 117 0.05 12.91 -10.70
N VAL A 118 0.01 11.58 -10.81
CA VAL A 118 0.81 10.82 -11.76
C VAL A 118 0.45 11.17 -13.20
N ASN A 119 -0.85 11.21 -13.52
CA ASN A 119 -1.33 11.51 -14.87
C ASN A 119 -1.03 12.94 -15.29
N ASP A 120 -1.29 13.93 -14.42
CA ASP A 120 -1.06 15.35 -14.69
C ASP A 120 0.42 15.66 -14.97
N ASN A 121 1.34 14.88 -14.41
CA ASN A 121 2.78 15.08 -14.54
C ASN A 121 3.49 14.02 -15.38
N CYS A 122 2.77 13.04 -15.91
CA CYS A 122 3.33 11.93 -16.69
C CYS A 122 4.46 11.16 -15.96
N TYR A 123 4.30 10.92 -14.65
CA TYR A 123 5.33 10.24 -13.86
C TYR A 123 5.44 8.75 -14.23
N GLU A 124 6.67 8.24 -14.27
CA GLU A 124 6.92 6.79 -14.42
C GLU A 124 6.79 6.04 -13.09
N GLN A 125 6.96 6.77 -11.98
CA GLN A 125 6.95 6.20 -10.63
C GLN A 125 6.54 7.28 -9.62
N CYS A 126 5.78 6.90 -8.58
CA CYS A 126 5.40 7.76 -7.46
C CYS A 126 5.20 6.93 -6.19
N VAL A 127 5.69 7.42 -5.06
CA VAL A 127 5.63 6.72 -3.77
C VAL A 127 4.91 7.57 -2.74
N ALA A 128 4.00 6.95 -1.99
CA ALA A 128 3.39 7.58 -0.85
C ALA A 128 4.38 7.67 0.32
N VAL A 129 4.51 8.88 0.87
CA VAL A 129 5.46 9.20 1.94
C VAL A 129 4.80 10.02 3.03
N ARG A 130 5.43 10.07 4.20
CA ARG A 130 5.14 11.06 5.24
C ARG A 130 6.36 11.90 5.56
N GLU A 131 6.16 13.13 6.01
CA GLU A 131 7.22 14.03 6.46
C GLU A 131 7.63 13.68 7.90
N ILE A 132 8.94 13.57 8.18
CA ILE A 132 9.44 13.36 9.56
C ILE A 132 9.75 14.70 10.22
N THR A 133 8.78 15.27 10.93
CA THR A 133 8.95 16.55 11.62
C THR A 133 9.93 16.51 12.80
N LYS A 134 9.94 15.41 13.56
CA LYS A 134 10.85 15.25 14.72
C LYS A 134 12.32 15.17 14.31
N PHE A 135 12.62 14.54 13.17
CA PHE A 135 13.98 14.45 12.63
C PHE A 135 14.47 15.81 12.12
N ILE A 136 13.58 16.63 11.59
CA ILE A 136 13.89 18.00 11.14
C ILE A 136 14.35 18.87 12.30
N LEU A 137 13.75 18.74 13.48
CA LEU A 137 14.18 19.48 14.65
C LEU A 137 15.61 19.11 15.05
N PHE A 138 15.97 17.81 15.04
CA PHE A 138 17.34 17.35 15.30
C PHE A 138 18.33 17.84 14.24
N ALA A 139 17.97 17.75 12.97
CA ALA A 139 18.78 18.24 11.85
C ALA A 139 19.01 19.76 11.90
N LYS A 140 17.99 20.54 12.30
CA LYS A 140 18.11 22.01 12.49
C LYS A 140 19.03 22.36 13.65
N LEU A 141 19.09 21.57 14.71
CA LEU A 141 19.97 21.80 15.86
C LEU A 141 21.45 21.50 15.56
N HIS A 142 21.72 20.59 14.61
CA HIS A 142 23.07 20.10 14.33
C HIS A 142 23.59 20.47 12.93
N HIS A 143 22.70 20.76 12.00
CA HIS A 143 23.01 21.19 10.65
C HIS A 143 22.00 22.24 10.23
N ASP A 144 22.44 23.38 9.81
CA ASP A 144 21.63 24.54 9.39
C ASP A 144 20.87 24.29 8.07
N SER A 145 20.13 23.15 7.99
CA SER A 145 19.42 22.72 6.79
C SER A 145 17.90 22.77 6.99
N ASN A 146 17.23 23.62 6.20
CA ASN A 146 15.79 23.65 6.03
C ASN A 146 15.25 22.46 5.18
N LYS A 147 16.00 21.36 5.09
CA LYS A 147 15.61 20.21 4.28
C LYS A 147 14.51 19.41 4.96
N LYS A 148 13.41 19.21 4.25
CA LYS A 148 12.37 18.26 4.64
C LYS A 148 12.87 16.84 4.43
N VAL A 149 12.57 15.95 5.37
CA VAL A 149 12.89 14.52 5.28
C VAL A 149 11.58 13.74 5.13
N PHE A 150 11.51 12.94 4.10
CA PHE A 150 10.37 12.09 3.80
C PHE A 150 10.76 10.62 3.92
N ILE A 151 9.85 9.81 4.45
CA ILE A 151 9.98 8.35 4.46
C ILE A 151 8.77 7.71 3.79
N PRO A 152 8.96 6.60 3.06
CA PRO A 152 7.85 5.79 2.58
C PRO A 152 6.98 5.33 3.74
N ASN A 153 5.66 5.42 3.57
CA ASN A 153 4.70 5.07 4.62
C ASN A 153 4.01 3.72 4.40
N GLY A 154 4.49 2.91 3.44
CA GLY A 154 3.91 1.60 3.14
C GLY A 154 2.59 1.64 2.37
N SER A 155 1.96 2.80 2.22
CA SER A 155 0.58 2.88 1.74
C SER A 155 0.42 2.59 0.25
N MET A 156 1.14 3.32 -0.61
CA MET A 156 0.93 3.28 -2.06
C MET A 156 2.25 3.42 -2.81
N TYR A 157 2.42 2.59 -3.87
CA TYR A 157 3.57 2.62 -4.77
C TYR A 157 3.05 2.51 -6.21
N TYR A 158 3.06 3.61 -6.94
CA TYR A 158 2.75 3.62 -8.37
C TYR A 158 4.03 3.39 -9.17
N SER A 159 3.93 2.59 -10.22
CA SER A 159 5.00 2.48 -11.21
C SER A 159 4.52 1.97 -12.56
N LYS A 160 5.19 2.41 -13.63
CA LYS A 160 5.15 1.70 -14.92
C LYS A 160 5.97 0.42 -14.82
N ILE A 161 5.53 -0.64 -15.47
CA ILE A 161 6.21 -1.93 -15.43
C ILE A 161 7.61 -1.83 -16.07
N ASP A 162 7.75 -1.11 -17.18
CA ASP A 162 9.05 -0.87 -17.84
C ASP A 162 10.06 -0.18 -16.89
N PHE A 163 9.58 0.75 -16.03
CA PHE A 163 10.42 1.37 -15.01
C PHE A 163 10.91 0.32 -14.00
N LEU A 164 10.02 -0.54 -13.48
CA LEU A 164 10.40 -1.58 -12.53
C LEU A 164 11.35 -2.62 -13.12
N GLU A 165 11.18 -2.97 -14.39
CA GLU A 165 12.08 -3.90 -15.09
C GLU A 165 13.47 -3.30 -15.28
N ARG A 166 13.56 -2.00 -15.60
CA ARG A 166 14.80 -1.26 -15.81
C ARG A 166 15.54 -0.96 -14.51
N GLU A 167 14.84 -0.37 -13.54
CA GLU A 167 15.47 0.16 -12.32
C GLU A 167 15.54 -0.85 -11.18
N ARG A 168 14.76 -1.94 -11.25
CA ARG A 168 14.68 -3.01 -10.22
C ARG A 168 14.39 -2.48 -8.82
N THR A 169 13.63 -1.38 -8.72
CA THR A 169 13.25 -0.75 -7.45
C THR A 169 12.00 0.10 -7.59
N PHE A 170 11.24 0.27 -6.50
CA PHE A 170 10.20 1.28 -6.38
C PHE A 170 10.77 2.66 -5.99
N PHE A 171 12.04 2.72 -5.63
CA PHE A 171 12.69 3.93 -5.14
C PHE A 171 13.88 4.29 -6.02
N SER A 172 13.98 5.57 -6.39
CA SER A 172 15.13 6.12 -7.04
C SER A 172 15.50 7.46 -6.40
N LYS A 173 16.66 8.01 -6.73
CA LYS A 173 17.04 9.36 -6.26
C LYS A 173 16.11 10.46 -6.78
N SER A 174 15.39 10.19 -7.87
CA SER A 174 14.43 11.08 -8.52
C SER A 174 12.98 10.63 -8.31
N SER A 175 12.71 9.87 -7.25
CA SER A 175 11.34 9.42 -6.94
C SER A 175 10.39 10.59 -6.77
N ASN A 176 9.25 10.51 -7.46
CA ASN A 176 8.13 11.42 -7.24
C ASN A 176 7.40 11.01 -5.96
N LEU A 177 6.95 11.99 -5.19
CA LEU A 177 6.40 11.78 -3.86
C LEU A 177 4.95 12.22 -3.79
N TYR A 178 4.09 11.35 -3.23
CA TYR A 178 2.75 11.71 -2.79
C TYR A 178 2.76 11.82 -1.26
N ILE A 179 2.58 13.03 -0.73
CA ILE A 179 2.71 13.31 0.70
C ILE A 179 1.38 13.02 1.39
N MET A 180 1.39 12.13 2.37
CA MET A 180 0.27 11.83 3.26
C MET A 180 0.55 12.36 4.67
N ASP A 181 -0.50 12.69 5.40
CA ASP A 181 -0.39 13.08 6.81
C ASP A 181 -0.06 11.87 7.71
N ASP A 182 0.35 12.15 8.95
CA ASP A 182 0.74 11.11 9.93
C ASP A 182 -0.41 10.18 10.29
N PHE A 183 -1.66 10.69 10.35
CA PHE A 183 -2.82 9.90 10.72
C PHE A 183 -3.11 8.79 9.69
N HIS A 184 -3.10 9.12 8.39
CA HIS A 184 -3.34 8.18 7.30
C HIS A 184 -2.09 7.37 6.90
N SER A 185 -0.93 7.67 7.51
CA SER A 185 0.36 7.03 7.24
C SER A 185 0.75 5.94 8.24
N ILE A 186 -0.19 5.47 9.07
CA ILE A 186 0.07 4.38 10.00
C ILE A 186 0.23 3.06 9.23
N ASP A 187 1.37 2.40 9.45
CA ASP A 187 1.72 1.10 8.90
C ASP A 187 1.78 0.06 10.02
N ILE A 188 0.99 -0.99 9.94
CA ILE A 188 0.86 -2.00 11.01
C ILE A 188 1.94 -3.07 10.86
N ASP A 189 2.93 -3.02 11.74
CA ASP A 189 3.96 -4.05 11.86
C ASP A 189 3.96 -4.76 13.20
N THR A 190 3.47 -4.11 14.25
CA THR A 190 3.45 -4.58 15.63
C THR A 190 2.03 -4.54 16.21
N PHE A 191 1.82 -5.11 17.41
CA PHE A 191 0.54 -4.99 18.11
C PHE A 191 0.28 -3.57 18.62
N ASP A 192 1.30 -2.79 18.91
CA ASP A 192 1.13 -1.39 19.32
C ASP A 192 0.56 -0.55 18.17
N GLU A 193 1.14 -0.71 16.96
CA GLU A 193 0.61 -0.08 15.75
C GLU A 193 -0.77 -0.59 15.38
N TRP A 194 -1.07 -1.88 15.64
CA TRP A 194 -2.41 -2.44 15.48
C TRP A 194 -3.44 -1.70 16.34
N ASN A 195 -3.16 -1.52 17.63
CA ASN A 195 -4.06 -0.85 18.57
C ASN A 195 -4.26 0.63 18.18
N ILE A 196 -3.20 1.31 17.74
CA ILE A 196 -3.27 2.70 17.27
C ILE A 196 -4.13 2.77 16.00
N ALA A 197 -3.88 1.90 15.03
CA ALA A 197 -4.63 1.85 13.78
C ALA A 197 -6.12 1.55 14.03
N GLU A 198 -6.43 0.64 14.97
CA GLU A 198 -7.82 0.30 15.32
C GLU A 198 -8.57 1.50 15.90
N ALA A 199 -7.95 2.24 16.83
CA ALA A 199 -8.55 3.45 17.40
C ALA A 199 -8.78 4.54 16.34
N CYS A 200 -7.81 4.73 15.43
CA CYS A 200 -7.92 5.68 14.33
C CYS A 200 -9.01 5.27 13.33
N LEU A 201 -9.07 3.99 12.99
CA LEU A 201 -10.07 3.46 12.06
C LEU A 201 -11.49 3.56 12.62
N GLN A 202 -11.69 3.28 13.93
CA GLN A 202 -12.97 3.49 14.60
C GLN A 202 -13.45 4.94 14.43
N LYS A 203 -12.57 5.92 14.54
CA LYS A 203 -12.91 7.32 14.32
C LYS A 203 -13.37 7.54 12.87
N LEU A 204 -12.68 7.01 11.86
CA LEU A 204 -13.07 7.14 10.45
C LEU A 204 -14.43 6.49 10.17
N VAL A 205 -14.71 5.33 10.78
CA VAL A 205 -16.02 4.66 10.68
C VAL A 205 -17.13 5.53 11.30
N MET A 206 -16.89 6.10 12.50
CA MET A 206 -17.85 6.99 13.18
C MET A 206 -18.12 8.27 12.37
N GLU A 207 -17.13 8.78 11.67
CA GLU A 207 -17.22 9.96 10.79
C GLU A 207 -17.84 9.63 9.42
N GLY A 208 -18.15 8.37 9.14
CA GLY A 208 -18.70 7.91 7.85
C GLY A 208 -17.72 8.05 6.67
N LYS A 209 -16.43 8.10 6.94
CA LYS A 209 -15.37 8.21 5.91
C LYS A 209 -14.96 6.87 5.31
N VAL A 210 -15.23 5.79 6.03
CA VAL A 210 -15.06 4.40 5.61
C VAL A 210 -16.24 3.57 6.08
N LEU A 211 -16.56 2.47 5.35
CA LEU A 211 -17.72 1.60 5.62
C LEU A 211 -17.42 0.49 6.62
#